data_e42e8cd50df19ddc42536742457a490b
#
_entry.id   e42e8cd50df19ddc42536742457a490b
#
_cell.length_a   1.000
_cell.length_b   1.000
_cell.length_c   1.000
_cell.angle_alpha   90.00
_cell.angle_beta   90.00
_cell.angle_gamma   90.00
#
_symmetry.space_group_name_H-M   'P 1'
#
loop_
_entity.id
_entity.type
_entity.pdbx_description
1 polymer ?
#
loop_
_entity_poly.entity_id
_entity_poly.type
_entity_poly.pdbx_seq_one_letter_code
_entity_poly.pdbx_strand_id
1 'polypeptide(L)'
;MNGTGDVELPTLATKILTVSDGVVHGTRDDRSGDALVERMVAEGWTVVERAVTPDGSEEVASLLLGLAEGFHGLVVTTGGTGFGPRDYTPEATRSVIDREAPGLAEAMRLANPLGRLSRGVAGTIGCALVLNTPGSSKGCIEGLEAVIDVVPHAVRLLVDNTDPHPSGEGPAGPTTHG
;
A
#
# COMPACT_ATOMS: atom_id res chain seq x y z
N MET A 1 -36.74 -0.31 22.81
CA MET A 1 -35.30 -0.40 23.09
C MET A 1 -34.62 -0.84 21.81
N ASN A 2 -34.16 0.12 21.01
CA ASN A 2 -33.43 -0.16 19.78
C ASN A 2 -31.95 -0.11 20.12
N GLY A 3 -31.35 -1.29 20.31
CA GLY A 3 -29.93 -1.44 20.36
C GLY A 3 -29.40 -1.31 18.91
N THR A 4 -28.92 -0.13 18.54
CA THR A 4 -27.98 0.01 17.44
C THR A 4 -26.70 -0.66 17.90
N GLY A 5 -26.54 -1.95 17.53
CA GLY A 5 -25.26 -2.61 17.66
C GLY A 5 -24.29 -1.83 16.78
N ASP A 6 -23.38 -1.10 17.43
CA ASP A 6 -22.20 -0.59 16.76
C ASP A 6 -21.47 -1.81 16.16
N VAL A 7 -21.58 -1.97 14.86
CA VAL A 7 -20.75 -2.94 14.13
C VAL A 7 -19.35 -2.37 14.22
N GLU A 8 -18.56 -2.88 15.16
CA GLU A 8 -17.16 -2.54 15.30
C GLU A 8 -16.48 -2.93 13.99
N LEU A 9 -16.10 -1.93 13.20
CA LEU A 9 -15.41 -2.16 11.93
C LEU A 9 -14.09 -2.90 12.23
N PRO A 10 -13.76 -3.95 11.48
CA PRO A 10 -12.54 -4.69 11.72
C PRO A 10 -11.34 -3.75 11.71
N THR A 11 -10.46 -3.89 12.69
CA THR A 11 -9.23 -3.10 12.82
C THR A 11 -8.41 -3.26 11.54
N LEU A 12 -8.13 -2.16 10.87
CA LEU A 12 -7.30 -2.17 9.65
C LEU A 12 -5.86 -2.53 10.01
N ALA A 13 -5.37 -3.64 9.45
CA ALA A 13 -4.04 -4.15 9.69
C ALA A 13 -3.10 -3.90 8.50
N THR A 14 -1.84 -3.59 8.78
CA THR A 14 -0.82 -3.40 7.75
C THR A 14 0.46 -4.14 8.08
N LYS A 15 1.16 -4.59 7.05
CA LYS A 15 2.52 -5.11 7.09
C LYS A 15 3.42 -4.24 6.24
N ILE A 16 4.66 -4.04 6.66
CA ILE A 16 5.61 -3.15 5.98
C ILE A 16 6.85 -3.96 5.59
N LEU A 17 7.22 -3.88 4.30
CA LEU A 17 8.38 -4.52 3.73
C LEU A 17 9.37 -3.47 3.21
N THR A 18 10.55 -3.42 3.81
CA THR A 18 11.65 -2.61 3.30
C THR A 18 12.53 -3.46 2.38
N VAL A 19 12.70 -2.99 1.15
CA VAL A 19 13.56 -3.60 0.14
C VAL A 19 14.84 -2.77 0.03
N SER A 20 15.94 -3.25 0.58
CA SER A 20 17.21 -2.53 0.59
C SER A 20 18.40 -3.40 0.98
N ASP A 21 19.36 -3.57 0.07
CA ASP A 21 20.66 -4.17 0.36
C ASP A 21 21.36 -3.44 1.52
N GLY A 22 21.32 -2.10 1.52
CA GLY A 22 21.97 -1.29 2.54
C GLY A 22 21.42 -1.49 3.96
N VAL A 23 20.10 -1.68 4.08
CA VAL A 23 19.46 -1.94 5.38
C VAL A 23 19.81 -3.36 5.86
N VAL A 24 19.73 -4.36 4.98
CA VAL A 24 20.08 -5.76 5.30
C VAL A 24 21.54 -5.87 5.78
N HIS A 25 22.46 -5.17 5.13
CA HIS A 25 23.89 -5.21 5.49
C HIS A 25 24.26 -4.23 6.63
N GLY A 26 23.32 -3.49 7.18
CA GLY A 26 23.56 -2.55 8.29
C GLY A 26 24.38 -1.31 7.90
N THR A 27 24.49 -1.00 6.59
CA THR A 27 25.17 0.19 6.08
C THR A 27 24.27 1.40 5.95
N ARG A 28 22.96 1.21 6.14
CA ARG A 28 21.93 2.25 6.08
C ARG A 28 20.84 1.96 7.11
N ASP A 29 20.32 3.02 7.76
CA ASP A 29 19.14 2.92 8.61
C ASP A 29 17.87 2.76 7.78
N ASP A 30 16.88 2.04 8.31
CA ASP A 30 15.57 1.85 7.67
C ASP A 30 14.62 3.03 7.91
N ARG A 31 15.01 4.22 7.46
CA ARG A 31 14.23 5.45 7.66
C ARG A 31 12.88 5.45 6.95
N SER A 32 12.78 4.81 5.80
CA SER A 32 11.52 4.74 5.06
C SER A 32 10.53 3.77 5.70
N GLY A 33 11.02 2.64 6.20
CA GLY A 33 10.20 1.72 6.98
C GLY A 33 9.70 2.34 8.28
N ASP A 34 10.56 3.07 9.01
CA ASP A 34 10.18 3.82 10.22
C ASP A 34 9.10 4.86 9.92
N ALA A 35 9.27 5.66 8.87
CA ALA A 35 8.30 6.66 8.45
C ALA A 35 6.94 6.06 8.09
N LEU A 36 6.92 4.91 7.39
CA LEU A 36 5.69 4.18 7.08
C LEU A 36 4.99 3.68 8.36
N VAL A 37 5.74 3.12 9.32
CA VAL A 37 5.18 2.69 10.61
C VAL A 37 4.50 3.85 11.33
N GLU A 38 5.21 4.97 11.49
CA GLU A 38 4.69 6.17 12.15
C GLU A 38 3.43 6.68 11.46
N ARG A 39 3.44 6.75 10.11
CA ARG A 39 2.31 7.26 9.34
C ARG A 39 1.09 6.33 9.42
N MET A 40 1.28 5.02 9.34
CA MET A 40 0.18 4.05 9.44
C MET A 40 -0.45 4.05 10.84
N VAL A 41 0.37 4.11 11.89
CA VAL A 41 -0.13 4.22 13.27
C VAL A 41 -0.90 5.52 13.48
N ALA A 42 -0.40 6.65 12.95
CA ALA A 42 -1.11 7.93 13.02
C ALA A 42 -2.45 7.93 12.27
N GLU A 43 -2.59 7.10 11.23
CA GLU A 43 -3.86 6.89 10.50
C GLU A 43 -4.82 5.92 11.22
N GLY A 44 -4.40 5.32 12.32
CA GLY A 44 -5.20 4.37 13.09
C GLY A 44 -5.10 2.92 12.61
N TRP A 45 -4.10 2.58 11.79
CA TRP A 45 -3.83 1.20 11.39
C TRP A 45 -2.97 0.48 12.41
N THR A 46 -3.19 -0.82 12.55
CA THR A 46 -2.30 -1.68 13.33
C THR A 46 -1.18 -2.24 12.46
N VAL A 47 0.06 -1.87 12.74
CA VAL A 47 1.23 -2.47 12.09
C VAL A 47 1.51 -3.82 12.77
N VAL A 48 1.19 -4.92 12.09
CA VAL A 48 1.29 -6.28 12.66
C VAL A 48 2.62 -6.96 12.34
N GLU A 49 3.34 -6.49 11.32
CA GLU A 49 4.63 -7.07 10.92
C GLU A 49 5.49 -6.05 10.19
N ARG A 50 6.81 -6.10 10.45
CA ARG A 50 7.85 -5.44 9.65
C ARG A 50 8.83 -6.46 9.17
N ALA A 51 9.21 -6.38 7.92
CA ALA A 51 10.23 -7.22 7.31
C ALA A 51 11.21 -6.39 6.48
N VAL A 52 12.40 -6.90 6.32
CA VAL A 52 13.45 -6.32 5.48
C VAL A 52 13.98 -7.41 4.57
N THR A 53 14.18 -7.09 3.29
CA THR A 53 14.76 -8.01 2.30
C THR A 53 15.83 -7.29 1.49
N PRO A 54 16.86 -8.01 0.98
CA PRO A 54 17.74 -7.45 -0.02
C PRO A 54 16.97 -7.08 -1.29
N ASP A 55 17.58 -6.22 -2.10
CA ASP A 55 17.12 -5.99 -3.47
C ASP A 55 17.26 -7.28 -4.29
N GLY A 56 16.29 -7.55 -5.16
CA GLY A 56 16.25 -8.74 -6.00
C GLY A 56 14.81 -9.21 -6.26
N SER A 57 14.59 -9.88 -7.37
CA SER A 57 13.24 -10.29 -7.78
C SER A 57 12.72 -11.48 -6.97
N GLU A 58 13.55 -12.49 -6.75
CA GLU A 58 13.15 -13.72 -6.07
C GLU A 58 12.90 -13.50 -4.57
N GLU A 59 13.80 -12.76 -3.92
CA GLU A 59 13.71 -12.44 -2.50
C GLU A 59 12.46 -11.63 -2.19
N VAL A 60 12.19 -10.59 -2.99
CA VAL A 60 11.01 -9.74 -2.81
C VAL A 60 9.73 -10.52 -3.10
N ALA A 61 9.67 -11.30 -4.17
CA ALA A 61 8.49 -12.10 -4.53
C ALA A 61 8.16 -13.14 -3.45
N SER A 62 9.17 -13.87 -2.96
CA SER A 62 9.00 -14.87 -1.91
C SER A 62 8.47 -14.25 -0.62
N LEU A 63 9.03 -13.10 -0.22
CA LEU A 63 8.60 -12.44 1.01
C LEU A 63 7.20 -11.82 0.89
N LEU A 64 6.85 -11.27 -0.28
CA LEU A 64 5.49 -10.77 -0.53
C LEU A 64 4.45 -11.89 -0.41
N LEU A 65 4.71 -13.07 -0.97
CA LEU A 65 3.83 -14.23 -0.82
C LEU A 65 3.67 -14.62 0.64
N GLY A 66 4.77 -14.70 1.40
CA GLY A 66 4.73 -15.04 2.82
C GLY A 66 3.98 -14.01 3.67
N LEU A 67 4.16 -12.70 3.38
CA LEU A 67 3.45 -11.63 4.08
C LEU A 67 1.95 -11.63 3.78
N ALA A 68 1.57 -12.01 2.56
CA ALA A 68 0.17 -12.02 2.12
C ALA A 68 -0.57 -13.32 2.49
N GLU A 69 0.13 -14.40 2.81
CA GLU A 69 -0.49 -15.69 3.14
C GLU A 69 -1.43 -15.57 4.34
N GLY A 70 -2.71 -15.86 4.12
CA GLY A 70 -3.76 -15.76 5.14
C GLY A 70 -3.95 -14.38 5.75
N PHE A 71 -3.37 -13.33 5.14
CA PHE A 71 -3.43 -11.97 5.64
C PHE A 71 -4.53 -11.16 4.94
N HIS A 72 -5.35 -10.46 5.73
CA HIS A 72 -6.38 -9.53 5.29
C HIS A 72 -5.96 -8.12 5.69
N GLY A 73 -5.50 -7.33 4.75
CA GLY A 73 -5.03 -5.99 5.06
C GLY A 73 -4.17 -5.40 3.97
N LEU A 74 -3.33 -4.46 4.36
CA LEU A 74 -2.44 -3.73 3.48
C LEU A 74 -0.99 -4.18 3.66
N VAL A 75 -0.31 -4.55 2.57
CA VAL A 75 1.15 -4.74 2.53
C VAL A 75 1.75 -3.54 1.79
N VAL A 76 2.53 -2.72 2.47
CA VAL A 76 3.26 -1.61 1.86
C VAL A 76 4.73 -1.98 1.72
N THR A 77 5.27 -1.92 0.51
CA THR A 77 6.71 -2.05 0.30
C THR A 77 7.35 -0.67 0.13
N THR A 78 8.59 -0.52 0.55
CA THR A 78 9.41 0.67 0.28
C THR A 78 10.76 0.26 -0.26
N GLY A 79 11.19 0.87 -1.35
CA GLY A 79 12.48 0.61 -2.02
C GLY A 79 12.39 -0.27 -3.26
N GLY A 80 13.48 -0.31 -4.03
CA GLY A 80 13.63 -1.13 -5.22
C GLY A 80 12.70 -0.78 -6.39
N THR A 81 12.14 0.45 -6.44
CA THR A 81 11.16 0.86 -7.47
C THR A 81 11.73 1.76 -8.57
N GLY A 82 13.01 2.10 -8.52
CA GLY A 82 13.65 3.01 -9.46
C GLY A 82 14.26 2.31 -10.69
N PHE A 83 15.39 2.85 -11.16
CA PHE A 83 16.10 2.41 -12.36
C PHE A 83 17.47 1.82 -12.03
N GLY A 84 17.77 1.57 -10.76
CA GLY A 84 18.99 0.92 -10.34
C GLY A 84 19.08 -0.52 -10.86
N PRO A 85 20.29 -1.07 -11.01
CA PRO A 85 20.47 -2.42 -11.59
C PRO A 85 19.91 -3.55 -10.72
N ARG A 86 19.56 -3.25 -9.47
CA ARG A 86 18.94 -4.21 -8.54
C ARG A 86 17.52 -3.84 -8.14
N ASP A 87 16.95 -2.77 -8.70
CA ASP A 87 15.58 -2.31 -8.45
C ASP A 87 14.58 -3.21 -9.18
N TYR A 88 14.19 -4.32 -8.57
CA TYR A 88 13.27 -5.31 -9.15
C TYR A 88 11.96 -5.48 -8.35
N THR A 89 11.66 -4.57 -7.42
CA THR A 89 10.39 -4.64 -6.65
C THR A 89 9.15 -4.67 -7.55
N PRO A 90 9.05 -3.87 -8.63
CA PRO A 90 7.88 -3.91 -9.51
C PRO A 90 7.73 -5.24 -10.24
N GLU A 91 8.82 -5.80 -10.74
CA GLU A 91 8.84 -7.08 -11.44
C GLU A 91 8.49 -8.24 -10.49
N ALA A 92 9.08 -8.24 -9.30
CA ALA A 92 8.77 -9.20 -8.25
C ALA A 92 7.29 -9.15 -7.85
N THR A 93 6.76 -7.95 -7.66
CA THR A 93 5.35 -7.76 -7.30
C THR A 93 4.42 -8.25 -8.42
N ARG A 94 4.69 -7.90 -9.68
CA ARG A 94 3.88 -8.38 -10.83
C ARG A 94 3.88 -9.89 -10.97
N SER A 95 4.96 -10.57 -10.58
CA SER A 95 5.02 -12.03 -10.67
C SER A 95 4.12 -12.77 -9.66
N VAL A 96 3.63 -12.09 -8.62
CA VAL A 96 2.90 -12.71 -7.52
C VAL A 96 1.50 -12.12 -7.28
N ILE A 97 1.17 -10.97 -7.85
CA ILE A 97 -0.18 -10.40 -7.71
C ILE A 97 -1.20 -11.14 -8.56
N ASP A 98 -2.41 -11.32 -8.03
CA ASP A 98 -3.55 -11.92 -8.72
C ASP A 98 -4.22 -10.94 -9.68
N ARG A 99 -4.35 -9.68 -9.24
CA ARG A 99 -5.00 -8.60 -9.98
C ARG A 99 -4.22 -7.31 -9.78
N GLU A 100 -3.94 -6.62 -10.86
CA GLU A 100 -3.28 -5.29 -10.83
C GLU A 100 -4.30 -4.20 -10.52
N ALA A 101 -3.88 -3.19 -9.72
CA ALA A 101 -4.65 -1.99 -9.38
C ALA A 101 -3.95 -0.74 -9.93
N PRO A 102 -3.95 -0.53 -11.27
CA PRO A 102 -3.13 0.51 -11.91
C PRO A 102 -3.52 1.93 -11.47
N GLY A 103 -4.78 2.18 -11.13
CA GLY A 103 -5.23 3.49 -10.65
C GLY A 103 -4.58 3.92 -9.35
N LEU A 104 -4.32 3.00 -8.42
CA LEU A 104 -3.58 3.31 -7.19
C LEU A 104 -2.12 3.66 -7.50
N ALA A 105 -1.46 2.84 -8.33
CA ALA A 105 -0.07 3.10 -8.73
C ALA A 105 0.08 4.42 -9.51
N GLU A 106 -0.89 4.78 -10.33
CA GLU A 106 -0.94 6.06 -11.04
C GLU A 106 -1.08 7.24 -10.08
N ALA A 107 -2.03 7.19 -9.14
CA ALA A 107 -2.22 8.23 -8.12
C ALA A 107 -0.94 8.45 -7.30
N MET A 108 -0.28 7.37 -6.86
CA MET A 108 0.98 7.46 -6.13
C MET A 108 2.10 8.12 -6.96
N ARG A 109 2.20 7.84 -8.27
CA ARG A 109 3.19 8.48 -9.15
C ARG A 109 2.92 9.97 -9.39
N LEU A 110 1.67 10.39 -9.31
CA LEU A 110 1.26 11.80 -9.49
C LEU A 110 1.44 12.65 -8.24
N ALA A 111 1.72 12.03 -7.07
CA ALA A 111 1.88 12.73 -5.78
C ALA A 111 2.96 13.82 -5.80
N ASN A 112 4.03 13.63 -6.58
CA ASN A 112 5.05 14.64 -6.79
C ASN A 112 5.75 14.46 -8.16
N PRO A 113 6.50 15.49 -8.64
CA PRO A 113 7.16 15.42 -9.95
C PRO A 113 8.16 14.26 -10.12
N LEU A 114 8.85 13.84 -9.04
CA LEU A 114 9.79 12.72 -9.06
C LEU A 114 9.08 11.36 -9.01
N GLY A 115 7.80 11.32 -8.62
CA GLY A 115 7.00 10.11 -8.62
C GLY A 115 6.95 9.41 -9.99
N ARG A 116 7.10 10.17 -11.08
CA ARG A 116 7.19 9.64 -12.45
C ARG A 116 8.39 8.70 -12.68
N LEU A 117 9.39 8.75 -11.81
CA LEU A 117 10.55 7.85 -11.84
C LEU A 117 10.28 6.54 -11.09
N SER A 118 9.19 6.44 -10.35
CA SER A 118 8.80 5.18 -9.71
C SER A 118 8.13 4.25 -10.72
N ARG A 119 8.63 3.02 -10.82
CA ARG A 119 8.02 1.93 -11.60
C ARG A 119 7.12 1.04 -10.72
N GLY A 120 6.86 1.48 -9.46
CA GLY A 120 6.07 0.76 -8.49
C GLY A 120 4.68 0.38 -9.01
N VAL A 121 4.16 -0.74 -8.56
CA VAL A 121 2.84 -1.27 -8.89
C VAL A 121 1.97 -1.38 -7.64
N ALA A 122 0.69 -1.55 -7.86
CA ALA A 122 -0.27 -1.91 -6.84
C ALA A 122 -1.13 -3.07 -7.34
N GLY A 123 -1.57 -3.93 -6.43
CA GLY A 123 -2.38 -5.09 -6.79
C GLY A 123 -2.79 -5.91 -5.58
N THR A 124 -3.39 -7.06 -5.81
CA THR A 124 -3.86 -7.96 -4.74
C THR A 124 -3.12 -9.29 -4.76
N ILE A 125 -2.88 -9.84 -3.58
CA ILE A 125 -2.47 -11.25 -3.37
C ILE A 125 -3.47 -11.83 -2.37
N GLY A 126 -4.36 -12.71 -2.84
CA GLY A 126 -5.47 -13.19 -2.01
C GLY A 126 -6.31 -12.03 -1.47
N CYS A 127 -6.41 -11.92 -0.14
CA CYS A 127 -7.12 -10.85 0.55
C CYS A 127 -6.21 -9.69 1.02
N ALA A 128 -4.96 -9.65 0.57
CA ALA A 128 -4.05 -8.55 0.85
C ALA A 128 -3.99 -7.57 -0.34
N LEU A 129 -4.08 -6.27 -0.04
CA LEU A 129 -3.72 -5.22 -1.00
C LEU A 129 -2.22 -4.94 -0.87
N VAL A 130 -1.50 -4.87 -1.99
CA VAL A 130 -0.06 -4.60 -2.03
C VAL A 130 0.16 -3.25 -2.72
N LEU A 131 0.98 -2.39 -2.11
CA LEU A 131 1.40 -1.10 -2.66
C LEU A 131 2.93 -1.01 -2.67
N ASN A 132 3.54 -0.72 -3.83
CA ASN A 132 4.96 -0.42 -3.90
C ASN A 132 5.20 1.09 -3.80
N THR A 133 5.95 1.52 -2.80
CA THR A 133 6.35 2.91 -2.64
C THR A 133 7.85 3.12 -2.86
N PRO A 134 8.30 4.34 -3.21
CA PRO A 134 9.73 4.64 -3.35
C PRO A 134 10.53 4.41 -2.07
N GLY A 135 11.85 4.22 -2.21
CA GLY A 135 12.75 3.97 -1.08
C GLY A 135 13.13 5.21 -0.24
N SER A 136 12.79 6.42 -0.67
CA SER A 136 13.00 7.62 0.15
C SER A 136 11.87 7.83 1.15
N SER A 137 12.19 8.25 2.38
CA SER A 137 11.19 8.51 3.42
C SER A 137 10.12 9.50 2.98
N LYS A 138 10.51 10.55 2.26
CA LYS A 138 9.55 11.51 1.70
C LYS A 138 8.68 10.88 0.62
N GLY A 139 9.29 10.19 -0.35
CA GLY A 139 8.57 9.62 -1.49
C GLY A 139 7.61 8.50 -1.09
N CYS A 140 7.96 7.66 -0.10
CA CYS A 140 7.07 6.61 0.36
C CYS A 140 5.83 7.18 1.06
N ILE A 141 5.99 8.23 1.86
CA ILE A 141 4.87 8.89 2.54
C ILE A 141 3.96 9.63 1.55
N GLU A 142 4.52 10.44 0.65
CA GLU A 142 3.74 11.14 -0.37
C GLU A 142 2.94 10.16 -1.27
N GLY A 143 3.57 9.04 -1.65
CA GLY A 143 2.89 8.00 -2.41
C GLY A 143 1.75 7.34 -1.62
N LEU A 144 1.97 6.99 -0.36
CA LEU A 144 0.95 6.42 0.50
C LEU A 144 -0.21 7.41 0.71
N GLU A 145 0.08 8.66 1.03
CA GLU A 145 -0.93 9.70 1.26
C GLU A 145 -1.82 9.96 0.04
N ALA A 146 -1.31 9.75 -1.16
CA ALA A 146 -2.11 9.90 -2.39
C ALA A 146 -3.26 8.88 -2.53
N VAL A 147 -3.26 7.81 -1.73
CA VAL A 147 -4.23 6.71 -1.85
C VAL A 147 -4.82 6.26 -0.51
N ILE A 148 -4.31 6.75 0.62
CA ILE A 148 -4.70 6.28 1.95
C ILE A 148 -6.18 6.46 2.26
N ASP A 149 -6.84 7.43 1.65
CA ASP A 149 -8.27 7.72 1.80
C ASP A 149 -9.17 6.62 1.19
N VAL A 150 -8.72 5.95 0.13
CA VAL A 150 -9.47 4.88 -0.57
C VAL A 150 -9.02 3.47 -0.19
N VAL A 151 -7.82 3.32 0.36
CA VAL A 151 -7.25 2.01 0.73
C VAL A 151 -8.11 1.25 1.75
N PRO A 152 -8.67 1.85 2.82
CA PRO A 152 -9.54 1.15 3.76
C PRO A 152 -10.74 0.50 3.07
N HIS A 153 -11.36 1.19 2.11
CA HIS A 153 -12.47 0.64 1.33
C HIS A 153 -12.01 -0.54 0.47
N ALA A 154 -10.90 -0.40 -0.25
CA ALA A 154 -10.35 -1.48 -1.07
C ALA A 154 -10.04 -2.74 -0.25
N VAL A 155 -9.44 -2.60 0.94
CA VAL A 155 -9.13 -3.72 1.84
C VAL A 155 -10.40 -4.41 2.32
N ARG A 156 -11.46 -3.66 2.67
CA ARG A 156 -12.74 -4.26 3.06
C ARG A 156 -13.38 -5.06 1.93
N LEU A 157 -13.36 -4.55 0.70
CA LEU A 157 -13.89 -5.26 -0.46
C LEU A 157 -13.18 -6.60 -0.75
N LEU A 158 -11.94 -6.76 -0.31
CA LEU A 158 -11.20 -8.03 -0.49
C LEU A 158 -11.70 -9.14 0.45
N VAL A 159 -12.37 -8.79 1.53
CA VAL A 159 -12.84 -9.72 2.56
C VAL A 159 -14.35 -9.89 2.51
N ASP A 160 -15.11 -8.83 2.19
CA ASP A 160 -16.57 -8.81 2.27
C ASP A 160 -17.20 -8.29 0.98
N ASN A 161 -18.04 -9.15 0.36
CA ASN A 161 -18.82 -8.78 -0.83
C ASN A 161 -20.03 -7.89 -0.51
N THR A 162 -20.22 -7.47 0.75
CA THR A 162 -21.41 -6.72 1.21
C THR A 162 -21.15 -5.22 1.36
N ASP A 163 -19.90 -4.75 1.21
CA ASP A 163 -19.58 -3.33 1.31
C ASP A 163 -20.16 -2.57 0.09
N PRO A 164 -21.07 -1.59 0.29
CA PRO A 164 -21.69 -0.88 -0.83
C PRO A 164 -20.64 -0.07 -1.60
N HIS A 165 -20.65 -0.17 -2.92
CA HIS A 165 -19.80 0.67 -3.75
C HIS A 165 -20.11 2.15 -3.46
N PRO A 166 -19.10 3.02 -3.34
CA PRO A 166 -19.32 4.45 -3.20
C PRO A 166 -20.12 4.95 -4.41
N SER A 167 -21.38 5.30 -4.18
CA SER A 167 -22.17 6.00 -5.18
C SER A 167 -21.57 7.39 -5.35
N GLY A 168 -21.03 7.67 -6.52
CA GLY A 168 -20.46 8.99 -6.86
C GLY A 168 -21.55 10.05 -6.98
N GLU A 169 -22.20 10.42 -5.87
CA GLU A 169 -22.97 11.64 -5.79
C GLU A 169 -21.99 12.80 -5.54
N GLY A 170 -21.53 13.38 -6.66
CA GLY A 170 -20.92 14.70 -6.63
C GLY A 170 -21.94 15.72 -6.07
N PRO A 171 -21.48 16.84 -5.47
CA PRO A 171 -22.38 17.85 -4.90
C PRO A 171 -23.35 18.34 -5.99
N ALA A 172 -24.65 18.27 -5.68
CA ALA A 172 -25.70 18.78 -6.53
C ALA A 172 -25.42 20.25 -6.87
N GLY A 173 -25.24 20.56 -8.13
CA GLY A 173 -25.08 21.92 -8.60
C GLY A 173 -26.33 22.75 -8.27
N PRO A 174 -26.19 24.07 -8.11
CA PRO A 174 -27.32 24.94 -7.73
C PRO A 174 -28.43 24.90 -8.81
N THR A 175 -29.62 24.54 -8.37
CA THR A 175 -30.82 24.66 -9.18
C THR A 175 -31.13 26.13 -9.39
N THR A 176 -30.88 26.66 -10.60
CA THR A 176 -31.36 27.94 -11.01
C THR A 176 -32.82 27.78 -11.38
N HIS A 177 -33.73 28.25 -10.53
CA HIS A 177 -35.12 28.60 -10.95
C HIS A 177 -35.09 29.96 -11.63
N GLY A 178 -35.40 29.96 -12.90
CA GLY A 178 -35.78 31.14 -13.69
C GLY A 178 -37.24 31.04 -14.09
#